data_c5818c4b8bf31117b377f0fe7c937fa3
#
_entry.id   c5818c4b8bf31117b377f0fe7c937fa3
#
_cell.length_a   1.000
_cell.length_b   1.000
_cell.length_c   1.000
_cell.angle_alpha   90.00
_cell.angle_beta   90.00
_cell.angle_gamma   90.00
#
_symmetry.space_group_name_H-M   'P 1'
#
loop_
_entity.id
_entity.type
_entity.pdbx_description
1 polymer ?
#
loop_
_entity_poly.entity_id
_entity_poly.type
_entity_poly.pdbx_seq_one_letter_code
_entity_poly.pdbx_strand_id
1 'polypeptide(L)'
;GTPWFIEGSHNDSKNMIKYLKEVHNFKNEEITILMDDGQHTHPTRANIEKAFHDLAFSSQPGDAVFFQFAGHGGTTPDLNGDESDGLDESMFPVDYMDNGEIIDDDIFLKLLVPLPKGVHMTAVVDCCHSGTIFDLPFEYDKKMSKTNY
;
A
#
# COMPACT_ATOMS: atom_id res chain seq x y z
N GLY A 1 14.58 -0.37 -19.26
CA GLY A 1 13.60 -0.72 -18.28
C GLY A 1 12.92 -2.03 -18.64
N THR A 2 12.43 -2.75 -17.68
CA THR A 2 11.56 -3.91 -17.90
C THR A 2 10.24 -3.43 -18.53
N PRO A 3 9.50 -4.26 -19.29
CA PRO A 3 8.20 -3.89 -19.88
C PRO A 3 7.15 -3.43 -18.85
N TRP A 4 7.39 -3.68 -17.57
CA TRP A 4 6.51 -3.38 -16.42
C TRP A 4 6.94 -2.13 -15.63
N PHE A 5 7.94 -1.39 -16.09
CA PHE A 5 8.38 -0.15 -15.43
C PHE A 5 7.31 0.94 -15.59
N ILE A 6 6.84 1.51 -14.48
CA ILE A 6 5.94 2.68 -14.48
C ILE A 6 6.79 3.94 -14.38
N GLU A 7 6.78 4.74 -15.43
CA GLU A 7 7.42 6.05 -15.41
C GLU A 7 6.73 6.95 -14.37
N GLY A 8 7.49 7.43 -13.40
CA GLY A 8 6.97 8.32 -12.35
C GLY A 8 6.92 7.70 -10.95
N SER A 9 6.68 6.40 -10.79
CA SER A 9 6.52 5.77 -9.47
C SER A 9 7.68 6.03 -8.50
N HIS A 10 8.92 6.00 -8.99
CA HIS A 10 10.10 6.38 -8.20
C HIS A 10 10.09 7.86 -7.78
N ASN A 11 9.63 8.76 -8.67
CA ASN A 11 9.56 10.19 -8.36
C ASN A 11 8.47 10.47 -7.33
N ASP A 12 7.33 9.78 -7.42
CA ASP A 12 6.23 9.93 -6.48
C ASP A 12 6.65 9.49 -5.08
N SER A 13 7.32 8.34 -4.99
CA SER A 13 7.90 7.87 -3.73
C SER A 13 8.95 8.84 -3.16
N LYS A 14 9.85 9.37 -3.98
CA LYS A 14 10.86 10.36 -3.55
C LYS A 14 10.22 11.67 -3.10
N ASN A 15 9.18 12.14 -3.79
CA ASN A 15 8.43 13.34 -3.42
C ASN A 15 7.69 13.14 -2.09
N MET A 16 7.09 11.95 -1.89
CA MET A 16 6.41 11.62 -0.65
C MET A 16 7.38 11.55 0.53
N ILE A 17 8.55 10.90 0.35
CA ILE A 17 9.60 10.87 1.38
C ILE A 17 10.04 12.29 1.76
N LYS A 18 10.22 13.16 0.76
CA LYS A 18 10.58 14.56 1.00
C LYS A 18 9.47 15.26 1.80
N TYR A 19 8.20 15.09 1.41
CA TYR A 19 7.06 15.67 2.09
C TYR A 19 6.97 15.21 3.56
N LEU A 20 7.11 13.91 3.82
CA LEU A 20 7.09 13.37 5.17
C LEU A 20 8.20 13.96 6.05
N LYS A 21 9.39 14.15 5.52
CA LYS A 21 10.52 14.74 6.23
C LYS A 21 10.34 16.25 6.49
N GLU A 22 9.98 17.00 5.45
CA GLU A 22 9.94 18.47 5.50
C GLU A 22 8.69 19.00 6.22
N VAL A 23 7.54 18.34 6.09
CA VAL A 23 6.27 18.79 6.63
C VAL A 23 5.89 18.08 7.93
N HIS A 24 6.14 16.77 8.00
CA HIS A 24 5.75 15.94 9.15
C HIS A 24 6.90 15.58 10.07
N ASN A 25 8.14 16.04 9.77
CA ASN A 25 9.35 15.81 10.57
C ASN A 25 9.74 14.35 10.78
N PHE A 26 9.35 13.45 9.87
CA PHE A 26 9.82 12.06 9.89
C PHE A 26 11.33 12.02 9.71
N LYS A 27 12.01 11.21 10.51
CA LYS A 27 13.45 11.02 10.42
C LYS A 27 13.79 9.86 9.48
N ASN A 28 15.04 9.81 9.03
CA ASN A 28 15.47 8.75 8.12
C ASN A 28 15.29 7.36 8.69
N GLU A 29 15.56 7.19 9.98
CA GLU A 29 15.43 5.94 10.71
C GLU A 29 13.97 5.48 10.90
N GLU A 30 13.01 6.37 10.69
CA GLU A 30 11.57 6.11 10.79
C GLU A 30 10.95 5.76 9.43
N ILE A 31 11.74 5.80 8.34
CA ILE A 31 11.24 5.57 6.98
C ILE A 31 11.90 4.32 6.39
N THR A 32 11.10 3.30 6.15
CA THR A 32 11.50 2.11 5.38
C THR A 32 11.17 2.32 3.92
N ILE A 33 12.16 2.13 3.04
CA ILE A 33 12.01 2.31 1.59
C ILE A 33 12.27 0.99 0.88
N LEU A 34 11.29 0.55 0.09
CA LEU A 34 11.41 -0.55 -0.84
C LEU A 34 11.28 0.02 -2.27
N MET A 35 12.30 -0.16 -3.10
CA MET A 35 12.33 0.42 -4.46
C MET A 35 13.21 -0.42 -5.38
N ASP A 36 12.77 -0.60 -6.61
CA ASP A 36 13.49 -1.38 -7.64
C ASP A 36 14.51 -0.52 -8.42
N ASP A 37 15.18 0.40 -7.73
CA ASP A 37 16.14 1.35 -8.30
C ASP A 37 17.62 0.89 -8.20
N GLY A 38 17.84 -0.32 -7.67
CA GLY A 38 19.18 -0.87 -7.47
C GLY A 38 19.97 -0.27 -6.30
N GLN A 39 19.36 0.63 -5.52
CA GLN A 39 19.99 1.27 -4.35
C GLN A 39 19.29 0.89 -3.04
N HIS A 40 17.99 0.65 -3.10
CA HIS A 40 17.16 0.30 -1.95
C HIS A 40 16.85 -1.21 -1.90
N THR A 41 16.25 -1.63 -0.82
CA THR A 41 15.73 -3.00 -0.69
C THR A 41 14.69 -3.25 -1.78
N HIS A 42 14.82 -4.36 -2.50
CA HIS A 42 13.93 -4.70 -3.61
C HIS A 42 12.51 -4.96 -3.10
N PRO A 43 11.45 -4.44 -3.75
CA PRO A 43 10.06 -4.62 -3.34
C PRO A 43 9.53 -6.00 -3.77
N THR A 44 10.19 -7.08 -3.32
CA THR A 44 9.69 -8.44 -3.46
C THR A 44 8.54 -8.68 -2.51
N ARG A 45 7.69 -9.68 -2.80
CA ARG A 45 6.59 -10.08 -1.91
C ARG A 45 7.06 -10.27 -0.48
N ALA A 46 8.11 -11.05 -0.29
CA ALA A 46 8.66 -11.32 1.05
C ALA A 46 9.15 -10.05 1.78
N ASN A 47 9.77 -9.10 1.06
CA ASN A 47 10.25 -7.86 1.65
C ASN A 47 9.10 -6.90 2.00
N ILE A 48 8.04 -6.87 1.18
CA ILE A 48 6.84 -6.06 1.45
C ILE A 48 6.11 -6.62 2.67
N GLU A 49 5.85 -7.93 2.71
CA GLU A 49 5.20 -8.57 3.86
C GLU A 49 6.02 -8.41 5.16
N LYS A 50 7.36 -8.47 5.05
CA LYS A 50 8.23 -8.15 6.18
C LYS A 50 8.08 -6.70 6.64
N ALA A 51 7.98 -5.75 5.71
CA ALA A 51 7.77 -4.35 6.04
C ALA A 51 6.39 -4.11 6.70
N PHE A 52 5.34 -4.81 6.29
CA PHE A 52 4.03 -4.80 6.96
C PHE A 52 4.17 -5.26 8.42
N HIS A 53 4.80 -6.41 8.60
CA HIS A 53 5.05 -6.95 9.94
C HIS A 53 5.84 -5.96 10.80
N ASP A 54 6.97 -5.45 10.29
CA ASP A 54 7.82 -4.54 11.06
C ASP A 54 7.06 -3.26 11.42
N LEU A 55 6.27 -2.68 10.51
CA LEU A 55 5.45 -1.50 10.76
C LEU A 55 4.41 -1.78 11.84
N ALA A 56 3.67 -2.87 11.73
CA ALA A 56 2.61 -3.21 12.68
C ALA A 56 3.17 -3.49 14.09
N PHE A 57 4.23 -4.27 14.19
CA PHE A 57 4.78 -4.70 15.48
C PHE A 57 5.69 -3.68 16.16
N SER A 58 6.23 -2.69 15.42
CA SER A 58 6.96 -1.57 16.03
C SER A 58 6.06 -0.44 16.49
N SER A 59 4.82 -0.37 16.01
CA SER A 59 3.86 0.69 16.31
C SER A 59 3.25 0.55 17.71
N GLN A 60 2.96 1.69 18.34
CA GLN A 60 2.34 1.78 19.66
C GLN A 60 1.07 2.65 19.63
N PRO A 61 0.13 2.46 20.58
CA PRO A 61 -1.04 3.32 20.68
C PRO A 61 -0.66 4.81 20.75
N GLY A 62 -1.26 5.61 19.87
CA GLY A 62 -0.98 7.03 19.73
C GLY A 62 -0.02 7.37 18.59
N ASP A 63 0.64 6.39 18.00
CA ASP A 63 1.50 6.63 16.85
C ASP A 63 0.69 7.01 15.60
N ALA A 64 1.30 7.83 14.75
CA ALA A 64 0.86 8.11 13.41
C ALA A 64 1.77 7.36 12.42
N VAL A 65 1.22 6.43 11.67
CA VAL A 65 1.94 5.67 10.65
C VAL A 65 1.50 6.08 9.26
N PHE A 66 2.41 5.99 8.32
CA PHE A 66 2.17 6.32 6.93
C PHE A 66 2.61 5.17 6.03
N PHE A 67 1.73 4.74 5.15
CA PHE A 67 2.01 3.73 4.13
C PHE A 67 1.84 4.34 2.74
N GLN A 68 2.75 4.03 1.84
CA GLN A 68 2.62 4.41 0.43
C GLN A 68 3.02 3.24 -0.47
N PHE A 69 2.20 3.02 -1.48
CA PHE A 69 2.51 2.15 -2.60
C PHE A 69 2.31 2.93 -3.91
N ALA A 70 3.29 2.84 -4.81
CA ALA A 70 3.19 3.35 -6.18
C ALA A 70 3.72 2.28 -7.13
N GLY A 71 2.82 1.68 -7.92
CA GLY A 71 3.19 0.53 -8.73
C GLY A 71 2.04 -0.04 -9.54
N HIS A 72 2.19 -1.28 -10.00
CA HIS A 72 1.10 -2.00 -10.63
C HIS A 72 0.14 -2.60 -9.60
N GLY A 73 -1.14 -2.59 -9.96
CA GLY A 73 -2.19 -3.28 -9.24
C GLY A 73 -3.12 -3.99 -10.22
N GLY A 74 -3.89 -4.91 -9.71
CA GLY A 74 -4.83 -5.70 -10.48
C GLY A 74 -5.96 -6.24 -9.63
N THR A 75 -6.70 -7.19 -10.19
CA THR A 75 -7.75 -7.93 -9.50
C THR A 75 -7.57 -9.42 -9.73
N THR A 76 -7.92 -10.22 -8.74
CA THR A 76 -7.96 -11.69 -8.81
C THR A 76 -9.31 -12.21 -8.34
N PRO A 77 -9.75 -13.42 -8.73
CA PRO A 77 -11.03 -13.95 -8.25
C PRO A 77 -11.05 -14.09 -6.73
N ASP A 78 -12.06 -13.49 -6.10
CA ASP A 78 -12.37 -13.68 -4.69
C ASP A 78 -12.67 -15.16 -4.39
N LEU A 79 -11.92 -15.74 -3.45
CA LEU A 79 -12.08 -17.14 -3.05
C LEU A 79 -12.79 -17.32 -1.71
N ASN A 80 -12.92 -16.26 -0.91
CA ASN A 80 -13.54 -16.30 0.40
C ASN A 80 -15.01 -15.80 0.40
N GLY A 81 -15.40 -15.01 -0.60
CA GLY A 81 -16.78 -14.58 -0.86
C GLY A 81 -17.21 -13.35 -0.07
N ASP A 82 -16.28 -12.49 0.31
CA ASP A 82 -16.54 -11.21 1.00
C ASP A 82 -16.66 -10.02 0.06
N GLU A 83 -16.17 -10.14 -1.18
CA GLU A 83 -16.29 -9.09 -2.18
C GLU A 83 -17.61 -9.12 -2.94
N SER A 84 -18.23 -7.95 -3.09
CA SER A 84 -19.56 -7.82 -3.72
C SER A 84 -19.55 -8.05 -5.23
N ASP A 85 -18.42 -7.84 -5.89
CA ASP A 85 -18.22 -8.05 -7.34
C ASP A 85 -17.46 -9.37 -7.63
N GLY A 86 -17.00 -10.08 -6.57
CA GLY A 86 -16.31 -11.35 -6.65
C GLY A 86 -14.84 -11.24 -7.06
N LEU A 87 -14.20 -10.09 -6.81
CA LEU A 87 -12.82 -9.82 -7.16
C LEU A 87 -12.08 -9.17 -5.97
N ASP A 88 -10.95 -9.76 -5.58
CA ASP A 88 -9.98 -9.17 -4.65
C ASP A 88 -9.07 -8.19 -5.41
N GLU A 89 -8.78 -7.04 -4.84
CA GLU A 89 -7.74 -6.15 -5.32
C GLU A 89 -6.35 -6.63 -4.94
N SER A 90 -5.35 -6.27 -5.77
CA SER A 90 -3.99 -6.73 -5.53
C SER A 90 -2.91 -5.70 -5.87
N MET A 91 -1.81 -5.76 -5.13
CA MET A 91 -0.55 -5.07 -5.44
C MET A 91 0.45 -6.06 -6.05
N PHE A 92 1.21 -5.60 -7.06
CA PHE A 92 2.19 -6.44 -7.75
C PHE A 92 3.60 -6.17 -7.22
N PRO A 93 4.17 -7.10 -6.42
CA PRO A 93 5.60 -7.09 -6.11
C PRO A 93 6.44 -7.28 -7.39
N VAL A 94 7.72 -6.94 -7.36
CA VAL A 94 8.60 -7.12 -8.53
C VAL A 94 8.78 -8.57 -8.93
N ASP A 95 8.53 -9.49 -8.04
CA ASP A 95 8.62 -10.95 -8.21
C ASP A 95 7.25 -11.65 -8.30
N TYR A 96 6.18 -10.91 -8.61
CA TYR A 96 4.81 -11.44 -8.64
C TYR A 96 4.63 -12.65 -9.56
N MET A 97 5.39 -12.72 -10.64
CA MET A 97 5.33 -13.85 -11.59
C MET A 97 5.74 -15.19 -10.95
N ASP A 98 6.64 -15.14 -9.96
CA ASP A 98 7.17 -16.33 -9.27
C ASP A 98 6.52 -16.54 -7.90
N ASN A 99 6.18 -15.45 -7.19
CA ASN A 99 5.73 -15.48 -5.80
C ASN A 99 4.30 -14.99 -5.60
N GLY A 100 3.60 -14.62 -6.68
CA GLY A 100 2.21 -14.16 -6.66
C GLY A 100 2.06 -12.71 -6.22
N GLU A 101 0.84 -12.22 -6.37
CA GLU A 101 0.38 -10.89 -6.00
C GLU A 101 0.13 -10.82 -4.48
N ILE A 102 0.07 -9.61 -3.93
CA ILE A 102 -0.38 -9.36 -2.55
C ILE A 102 -1.82 -8.87 -2.64
N ILE A 103 -2.77 -9.69 -2.24
CA ILE A 103 -4.19 -9.36 -2.24
C ILE A 103 -4.56 -8.55 -1.00
N ASP A 104 -5.71 -7.87 -1.05
CA ASP A 104 -6.29 -7.08 0.02
C ASP A 104 -6.45 -7.86 1.34
N ASP A 105 -6.92 -9.10 1.30
CA ASP A 105 -6.93 -10.04 2.41
C ASP A 105 -5.55 -10.18 3.09
N ASP A 106 -4.49 -10.32 2.29
CA ASP A 106 -3.11 -10.38 2.80
C ASP A 106 -2.71 -9.07 3.50
N ILE A 107 -3.10 -7.92 2.92
CA ILE A 107 -2.83 -6.60 3.50
C ILE A 107 -3.59 -6.43 4.80
N PHE A 108 -4.88 -6.78 4.80
CA PHE A 108 -5.73 -6.72 5.99
C PHE A 108 -5.16 -7.57 7.12
N LEU A 109 -4.86 -8.85 6.86
CA LEU A 109 -4.37 -9.80 7.87
C LEU A 109 -2.94 -9.52 8.34
N LYS A 110 -2.05 -9.05 7.45
CA LYS A 110 -0.61 -8.90 7.76
C LYS A 110 -0.24 -7.49 8.21
N LEU A 111 -1.02 -6.47 7.84
CA LEU A 111 -0.77 -5.08 8.20
C LEU A 111 -1.83 -4.54 9.16
N LEU A 112 -3.12 -4.58 8.80
CA LEU A 112 -4.16 -3.87 9.56
C LEU A 112 -4.53 -4.56 10.87
N VAL A 113 -4.76 -5.87 10.84
CA VAL A 113 -5.15 -6.65 12.03
C VAL A 113 -4.10 -6.59 13.15
N PRO A 114 -2.78 -6.68 12.86
CA PRO A 114 -1.75 -6.60 13.90
C PRO A 114 -1.50 -5.19 14.44
N LEU A 115 -1.98 -4.12 13.76
CA LEU A 115 -1.79 -2.75 14.26
C LEU A 115 -2.45 -2.55 15.62
N PRO A 116 -1.74 -2.00 16.62
CA PRO A 116 -2.32 -1.76 17.93
C PRO A 116 -3.49 -0.76 17.87
N LYS A 117 -4.51 -1.02 18.67
CA LYS A 117 -5.62 -0.06 18.83
C LYS A 117 -5.11 1.31 19.27
N GLY A 118 -5.53 2.36 18.55
CA GLY A 118 -5.12 3.74 18.81
C GLY A 118 -3.94 4.20 17.94
N VAL A 119 -3.42 3.38 17.06
CA VAL A 119 -2.56 3.81 15.94
C VAL A 119 -3.41 4.50 14.89
N HIS A 120 -2.94 5.63 14.36
CA HIS A 120 -3.55 6.34 13.26
C HIS A 120 -2.76 6.09 11.97
N MET A 121 -3.32 5.28 11.08
CA MET A 121 -2.70 4.98 9.79
C MET A 121 -3.26 5.86 8.68
N THR A 122 -2.36 6.43 7.88
CA THR A 122 -2.68 7.05 6.59
C THR A 122 -2.03 6.22 5.50
N ALA A 123 -2.83 5.81 4.51
CA ALA A 123 -2.34 5.07 3.36
C ALA A 123 -2.61 5.84 2.06
N VAL A 124 -1.62 5.85 1.18
CA VAL A 124 -1.73 6.37 -0.19
C VAL A 124 -1.33 5.25 -1.15
N VAL A 125 -2.29 4.81 -1.94
CA VAL A 125 -2.08 3.73 -2.93
C VAL A 125 -2.34 4.29 -4.32
N ASP A 126 -1.28 4.35 -5.10
CA ASP A 126 -1.29 4.82 -6.49
C ASP A 126 -1.04 3.63 -7.43
N CYS A 127 -2.09 2.89 -7.68
CA CYS A 127 -2.12 1.78 -8.61
C CYS A 127 -3.53 1.61 -9.20
N CYS A 128 -3.62 0.80 -10.28
CA CYS A 128 -4.92 0.40 -10.81
C CYS A 128 -5.67 -0.44 -9.78
N HIS A 129 -7.00 -0.31 -9.73
CA HIS A 129 -7.85 -1.09 -8.83
C HIS A 129 -7.47 -0.95 -7.34
N SER A 130 -7.30 0.29 -6.84
CA SER A 130 -6.92 0.54 -5.45
C SER A 130 -8.09 0.99 -4.56
N GLY A 131 -9.32 0.95 -5.07
CA GLY A 131 -10.49 1.51 -4.39
C GLY A 131 -10.78 0.85 -3.05
N THR A 132 -10.75 -0.47 -3.01
CA THR A 132 -11.06 -1.30 -1.85
C THR A 132 -9.87 -2.06 -1.27
N ILE A 133 -8.66 -1.80 -1.75
CA ILE A 133 -7.39 -2.51 -1.40
C ILE A 133 -7.09 -2.69 0.10
N PHE A 134 -7.81 -2.06 0.99
CA PHE A 134 -7.66 -2.17 2.45
C PHE A 134 -8.88 -2.77 3.15
N ASP A 135 -9.91 -3.22 2.44
CA ASP A 135 -11.14 -3.79 2.98
C ASP A 135 -11.72 -2.98 4.15
N LEU A 136 -11.75 -1.67 3.99
CA LEU A 136 -12.24 -0.79 5.03
C LEU A 136 -13.78 -0.81 5.10
N PRO A 137 -14.38 -0.80 6.30
CA PRO A 137 -15.82 -0.88 6.47
C PRO A 137 -16.61 0.32 5.93
N PHE A 138 -15.91 1.38 5.51
CA PHE A 138 -16.52 2.59 4.96
C PHE A 138 -15.72 3.07 3.74
N GLU A 139 -16.42 3.17 2.62
CA GLU A 139 -15.90 3.73 1.38
C GLU A 139 -16.56 5.09 1.12
N TYR A 140 -15.77 6.07 0.66
CA TYR A 140 -16.26 7.36 0.18
C TYR A 140 -15.92 7.54 -1.30
N ASP A 141 -16.92 7.33 -2.18
CA ASP A 141 -16.76 7.63 -3.60
C ASP A 141 -17.26 9.04 -3.94
N LYS A 142 -16.38 9.85 -4.54
CA LYS A 142 -16.65 11.23 -4.95
C LYS A 142 -17.56 11.35 -6.19
N LYS A 143 -18.13 10.28 -6.72
CA LYS A 143 -19.00 10.29 -7.93
C LYS A 143 -20.36 10.99 -7.76
N MET A 144 -20.74 11.44 -6.57
CA MET A 144 -22.04 12.07 -6.31
C MET A 144 -21.99 13.61 -6.19
N SER A 145 -21.28 14.30 -7.07
CA SER A 145 -21.43 15.77 -7.20
C SER A 145 -21.57 16.19 -8.66
N LYS A 146 -22.57 15.64 -9.34
CA LYS A 146 -23.22 16.34 -10.46
C LYS A 146 -24.58 16.82 -9.97
N THR A 147 -24.57 17.87 -9.14
CA THR A 147 -25.73 18.75 -9.04
C THR A 147 -25.82 19.50 -10.37
N ASN A 148 -26.79 19.12 -11.18
CA ASN A 148 -27.25 19.96 -12.30
C ASN A 148 -27.71 21.30 -11.71
N TYR A 149 -27.04 22.39 -12.08
CA TYR A 149 -27.58 23.73 -12.07
C TYR A 149 -28.10 24.04 -13.46
#